data_0b65ee96edd886237ce2eed4f0f56429
#
_entry.id   0b65ee96edd886237ce2eed4f0f56429
#
_cell.length_a   1.000
_cell.length_b   1.000
_cell.length_c   1.000
_cell.angle_alpha   90.00
_cell.angle_beta   90.00
_cell.angle_gamma   90.00
#
_symmetry.space_group_name_H-M   'P 1'
#
loop_
_entity.id
_entity.type
_entity.pdbx_description
1 polymer ?
#
loop_
_entity_poly.entity_id
_entity_poly.type
_entity_poly.pdbx_seq_one_letter_code
_entity_poly.pdbx_strand_id
1 'polypeptide(L)'
;VTAGSDTTARMLVEQRTYTTHPGQWRAYLSLYEAKGLAIQRRILGRMVGYYRTETGPLNQVIHMWAYVDMNERAERREVLMADPAWKAYVVEMLPLLQSQESKILLPAPFFTPRWQD
;
A
#
# COMPACT_ATOMS: atom_id res chain seq x y z
N VAL A 1 7.97 -20.80 -21.95
CA VAL A 1 7.07 -19.73 -21.57
C VAL A 1 7.68 -18.42 -21.87
N THR A 2 6.95 -17.69 -22.56
CA THR A 2 7.35 -16.31 -22.73
C THR A 2 6.79 -15.51 -21.56
N ALA A 3 7.63 -14.76 -20.91
CA ALA A 3 7.21 -13.84 -19.86
C ALA A 3 6.12 -12.90 -20.37
N GLY A 4 6.10 -12.68 -21.68
CA GLY A 4 5.14 -11.81 -22.33
C GLY A 4 3.70 -12.27 -22.27
N SER A 5 3.44 -13.56 -22.04
CA SER A 5 2.08 -14.08 -21.97
C SER A 5 1.54 -14.18 -20.56
N ASP A 6 2.37 -13.97 -19.54
CA ASP A 6 1.96 -14.03 -18.13
C ASP A 6 1.78 -12.61 -17.59
N THR A 7 0.52 -12.24 -17.35
CA THR A 7 0.18 -10.92 -16.85
C THR A 7 0.82 -10.64 -15.47
N THR A 8 0.88 -11.65 -14.59
CA THR A 8 1.47 -11.46 -13.26
C THR A 8 2.97 -11.19 -13.31
N ALA A 9 3.68 -11.76 -14.30
CA ALA A 9 5.11 -11.51 -14.47
C ALA A 9 5.42 -10.06 -14.87
N ARG A 10 4.41 -9.32 -15.30
CA ARG A 10 4.54 -7.92 -15.73
C ARG A 10 4.00 -6.93 -14.72
N MET A 11 3.44 -7.41 -13.63
CA MET A 11 2.86 -6.54 -12.63
C MET A 11 3.92 -5.66 -11.99
N LEU A 12 3.50 -4.46 -11.64
CA LEU A 12 4.32 -3.59 -10.81
C LEU A 12 3.82 -3.66 -9.37
N VAL A 13 4.67 -3.21 -8.45
CA VAL A 13 4.31 -3.11 -7.04
C VAL A 13 4.58 -1.69 -6.57
N GLU A 14 3.57 -1.06 -5.98
CA GLU A 14 3.79 0.21 -5.31
C GLU A 14 4.15 -0.06 -3.86
N GLN A 15 5.29 0.47 -3.43
CA GLN A 15 5.70 0.42 -2.02
C GLN A 15 5.52 1.81 -1.43
N ARG A 16 4.66 1.90 -0.43
CA ARG A 16 4.41 3.16 0.27
C ARG A 16 5.03 3.09 1.65
N THR A 17 5.84 4.09 1.97
CA THR A 17 6.50 4.21 3.27
C THR A 17 5.96 5.44 3.97
N TYR A 18 5.31 5.24 5.09
CA TYR A 18 4.79 6.32 5.92
C TYR A 18 5.63 6.42 7.17
N THR A 19 6.17 7.60 7.44
CA THR A 19 6.89 7.86 8.68
C THR A 19 5.93 8.56 9.64
N THR A 20 5.66 7.94 10.78
CA THR A 20 4.81 8.53 11.80
C THR A 20 5.64 9.43 12.73
N HIS A 21 4.98 10.27 13.50
CA HIS A 21 5.64 10.91 14.64
C HIS A 21 6.10 9.83 15.62
N PRO A 22 7.15 10.10 16.43
CA PRO A 22 7.68 9.08 17.33
C PRO A 22 6.60 8.40 18.18
N GLY A 23 6.58 7.07 18.14
CA GLY A 23 5.64 6.26 18.90
C GLY A 23 4.23 6.15 18.32
N GLN A 24 3.89 6.93 17.31
CA GLN A 24 2.52 6.95 16.77
C GLN A 24 2.21 5.80 15.81
N TRP A 25 3.19 4.96 15.49
CA TRP A 25 2.96 3.81 14.62
C TRP A 25 1.93 2.84 15.20
N ARG A 26 1.85 2.74 16.54
CA ARG A 26 0.84 1.88 17.20
C ARG A 26 -0.56 2.42 16.96
N ALA A 27 -0.75 3.72 17.18
CA ALA A 27 -2.03 4.37 16.94
C ALA A 27 -2.40 4.27 15.46
N TYR A 28 -1.42 4.44 14.57
CA TYR A 28 -1.63 4.28 13.13
C TYR A 28 -2.17 2.89 12.79
N LEU A 29 -1.49 1.84 13.24
CA LEU A 29 -1.89 0.47 12.91
C LEU A 29 -3.26 0.12 13.46
N SER A 30 -3.57 0.55 14.70
CA SER A 30 -4.88 0.32 15.29
C SER A 30 -5.98 1.03 14.51
N LEU A 31 -5.76 2.28 14.15
CA LEU A 31 -6.72 3.07 13.37
C LEU A 31 -6.93 2.46 11.98
N TYR A 32 -5.82 2.10 11.33
CA TYR A 32 -5.88 1.51 10.00
C TYR A 32 -6.68 0.19 10.02
N GLU A 33 -6.36 -0.71 10.93
CA GLU A 33 -7.05 -1.99 11.01
C GLU A 33 -8.55 -1.80 11.25
N ALA A 34 -8.92 -0.82 12.08
CA ALA A 34 -10.31 -0.57 12.42
C ALA A 34 -11.11 0.11 11.29
N LYS A 35 -10.50 1.07 10.60
CA LYS A 35 -11.24 1.98 9.71
C LYS A 35 -10.71 2.05 8.27
N GLY A 36 -9.51 1.57 7.99
CA GLY A 36 -8.91 1.70 6.67
C GLY A 36 -8.73 0.39 5.93
N LEU A 37 -8.35 -0.66 6.65
CA LEU A 37 -7.94 -1.93 6.04
C LEU A 37 -8.97 -2.52 5.09
N ALA A 38 -10.20 -2.70 5.54
CA ALA A 38 -11.23 -3.34 4.73
C ALA A 38 -11.53 -2.54 3.45
N ILE A 39 -11.59 -1.22 3.57
CA ILE A 39 -11.85 -0.33 2.43
C ILE A 39 -10.69 -0.41 1.43
N GLN A 40 -9.47 -0.28 1.92
CA GLN A 40 -8.30 -0.25 1.06
C GLN A 40 -8.10 -1.59 0.34
N ARG A 41 -8.26 -2.71 1.05
CA ARG A 41 -8.14 -4.03 0.43
C ARG A 41 -9.20 -4.25 -0.64
N ARG A 42 -10.44 -3.84 -0.37
CA ARG A 42 -11.52 -4.00 -1.33
C ARG A 42 -11.25 -3.22 -2.61
N ILE A 43 -10.74 -1.98 -2.48
CA ILE A 43 -10.59 -1.09 -3.63
C ILE A 43 -9.25 -1.28 -4.34
N LEU A 44 -8.15 -1.38 -3.61
CA LEU A 44 -6.83 -1.59 -4.23
C LEU A 44 -6.59 -3.03 -4.62
N GLY A 45 -7.14 -3.98 -3.90
CA GLY A 45 -7.20 -5.39 -4.25
C GLY A 45 -6.00 -6.21 -3.77
N ARG A 46 -4.83 -6.06 -4.37
CA ARG A 46 -3.72 -6.99 -4.20
C ARG A 46 -2.70 -6.47 -3.20
N MET A 47 -2.92 -6.79 -1.92
CA MET A 47 -1.96 -6.42 -0.87
C MET A 47 -0.78 -7.39 -0.86
N VAL A 48 0.40 -6.91 -1.20
CA VAL A 48 1.63 -7.70 -1.22
C VAL A 48 2.25 -7.79 0.17
N GLY A 49 2.15 -6.75 0.97
CA GLY A 49 2.69 -6.75 2.32
C GLY A 49 2.28 -5.53 3.12
N TYR A 50 2.40 -5.64 4.44
CA TYR A 50 2.13 -4.55 5.36
C TYR A 50 3.00 -4.73 6.59
N TYR A 51 3.98 -3.86 6.79
CA TYR A 51 5.03 -4.02 7.79
C TYR A 51 5.28 -2.72 8.55
N ARG A 52 5.90 -2.84 9.71
CA ARG A 52 6.50 -1.72 10.40
C ARG A 52 7.99 -1.98 10.58
N THR A 53 8.79 -0.94 10.74
CA THR A 53 10.20 -1.13 10.99
C THR A 53 10.45 -1.49 12.46
N GLU A 54 11.28 -2.51 12.67
CA GLU A 54 11.77 -2.88 14.00
C GLU A 54 13.14 -2.26 14.26
N THR A 55 13.97 -2.23 13.23
CA THR A 55 15.30 -1.62 13.26
C THR A 55 15.48 -0.75 12.01
N GLY A 56 16.55 0.05 11.97
CA GLY A 56 16.77 1.04 10.93
C GLY A 56 15.97 2.30 11.22
N PRO A 57 15.49 3.01 10.20
CA PRO A 57 14.64 4.17 10.43
C PRO A 57 13.38 3.74 11.18
N LEU A 58 13.20 4.28 12.38
CA LEU A 58 12.08 3.90 13.24
C LEU A 58 10.80 4.64 12.86
N ASN A 59 9.68 4.16 13.42
CA ASN A 59 8.36 4.79 13.25
C ASN A 59 7.88 4.78 11.79
N GLN A 60 8.32 3.79 11.02
CA GLN A 60 7.86 3.65 9.65
C GLN A 60 6.90 2.48 9.50
N VAL A 61 5.89 2.69 8.69
CA VAL A 61 4.95 1.66 8.25
C VAL A 61 5.12 1.55 6.74
N ILE A 62 5.32 0.32 6.26
CA ILE A 62 5.61 0.06 4.86
C ILE A 62 4.57 -0.91 4.32
N HIS A 63 3.85 -0.50 3.29
CA HIS A 63 2.87 -1.40 2.68
C HIS A 63 3.02 -1.41 1.16
N MET A 64 2.60 -2.53 0.56
CA MET A 64 2.84 -2.77 -0.85
C MET A 64 1.60 -3.31 -1.52
N TRP A 65 1.35 -2.81 -2.74
CA TRP A 65 0.17 -3.16 -3.53
C TRP A 65 0.57 -3.47 -4.95
N ALA A 66 0.07 -4.59 -5.50
CA ALA A 66 0.37 -4.98 -6.87
C ALA A 66 -0.71 -4.50 -7.82
N TYR A 67 -0.28 -4.03 -8.99
CA TYR A 67 -1.17 -3.60 -10.06
C TYR A 67 -0.70 -4.18 -11.38
N VAL A 68 -1.64 -4.40 -12.29
CA VAL A 68 -1.30 -4.88 -13.64
C VAL A 68 -0.42 -3.87 -14.37
N ASP A 69 -0.74 -2.58 -14.22
CA ASP A 69 -0.02 -1.48 -14.84
C ASP A 69 -0.35 -0.17 -14.11
N MET A 70 0.23 0.93 -14.58
CA MET A 70 0.00 2.25 -13.97
C MET A 70 -1.43 2.75 -14.21
N ASN A 71 -2.09 2.31 -15.26
CA ASN A 71 -3.49 2.69 -15.51
C ASN A 71 -4.41 2.08 -14.46
N GLU A 72 -4.23 0.79 -14.16
CA GLU A 72 -5.01 0.14 -13.10
C GLU A 72 -4.77 0.81 -11.76
N ARG A 73 -3.51 1.13 -11.46
CA ARG A 73 -3.17 1.86 -10.24
C ARG A 73 -3.93 3.18 -10.16
N ALA A 74 -3.89 3.97 -11.22
CA ALA A 74 -4.55 5.27 -11.25
C ALA A 74 -6.06 5.14 -11.04
N GLU A 75 -6.69 4.19 -11.72
CA GLU A 75 -8.12 3.96 -11.63
C GLU A 75 -8.53 3.55 -10.21
N ARG A 76 -7.82 2.57 -9.64
CA ARG A 76 -8.14 2.09 -8.29
C ARG A 76 -7.91 3.15 -7.24
N ARG A 77 -6.85 3.92 -7.36
CA ARG A 77 -6.58 5.02 -6.42
C ARG A 77 -7.62 6.12 -6.54
N GLU A 78 -8.10 6.40 -7.74
CA GLU A 78 -9.16 7.39 -7.94
C GLU A 78 -10.45 6.95 -7.22
N VAL A 79 -10.81 5.67 -7.33
CA VAL A 79 -11.97 5.13 -6.62
C VAL A 79 -11.77 5.22 -5.10
N LEU A 80 -10.57 4.89 -4.63
CA LEU A 80 -10.26 4.96 -3.20
C LEU A 80 -10.38 6.39 -2.67
N MET A 81 -9.78 7.35 -3.37
CA MET A 81 -9.80 8.75 -2.95
C MET A 81 -11.19 9.38 -2.99
N ALA A 82 -12.12 8.78 -3.75
CA ALA A 82 -13.51 9.24 -3.80
C ALA A 82 -14.41 8.57 -2.77
N ASP A 83 -13.96 7.50 -2.14
CA ASP A 83 -14.77 6.75 -1.16
C ASP A 83 -14.97 7.60 0.12
N PRO A 84 -16.23 7.85 0.53
CA PRO A 84 -16.48 8.70 1.70
C PRO A 84 -15.91 8.16 3.01
N ALA A 85 -15.95 6.84 3.21
CA ALA A 85 -15.41 6.24 4.43
C ALA A 85 -13.88 6.31 4.46
N TRP A 86 -13.25 6.16 3.29
CA TRP A 86 -11.79 6.35 3.19
C TRP A 86 -11.39 7.80 3.49
N LYS A 87 -12.13 8.77 2.95
CA LYS A 87 -11.87 10.19 3.24
C LYS A 87 -11.96 10.47 4.74
N ALA A 88 -12.96 9.91 5.41
CA ALA A 88 -13.12 10.09 6.86
C ALA A 88 -11.94 9.48 7.63
N TYR A 89 -11.49 8.29 7.22
CA TYR A 89 -10.32 7.66 7.81
C TYR A 89 -9.06 8.52 7.62
N VAL A 90 -8.85 9.05 6.42
CA VAL A 90 -7.66 9.86 6.11
C VAL A 90 -7.58 11.10 7.00
N VAL A 91 -8.72 11.73 7.32
CA VAL A 91 -8.76 12.89 8.23
C VAL A 91 -8.18 12.54 9.60
N GLU A 92 -8.46 11.34 10.10
CA GLU A 92 -7.93 10.88 11.39
C GLU A 92 -6.48 10.40 11.28
N MET A 93 -6.09 9.85 10.15
CA MET A 93 -4.78 9.23 9.96
C MET A 93 -3.67 10.25 9.70
N LEU A 94 -3.92 11.26 8.88
CA LEU A 94 -2.88 12.20 8.46
C LEU A 94 -2.15 12.88 9.62
N PRO A 95 -2.81 13.29 10.72
CA PRO A 95 -2.10 13.91 11.84
C PRO A 95 -1.04 13.01 12.49
N LEU A 96 -1.13 11.70 12.30
CA LEU A 96 -0.15 10.76 12.85
C LEU A 96 1.14 10.70 12.06
N LEU A 97 1.15 11.24 10.84
CA LEU A 97 2.28 11.11 9.91
C LEU A 97 3.16 12.36 9.90
N GLN A 98 4.46 12.12 9.79
CA GLN A 98 5.45 13.15 9.44
C GLN A 98 5.62 13.25 7.94
N SER A 99 5.67 12.10 7.24
CA SER A 99 5.94 12.07 5.80
C SER A 99 5.39 10.82 5.17
N GLN A 100 5.23 10.89 3.85
CA GLN A 100 4.82 9.76 3.02
C GLN A 100 5.75 9.69 1.81
N GLU A 101 6.03 8.47 1.39
CA GLU A 101 6.88 8.21 0.22
C GLU A 101 6.24 7.07 -0.58
N SER A 102 6.35 7.15 -1.89
CA SER A 102 5.88 6.08 -2.78
C SER A 102 6.97 5.74 -3.79
N LYS A 103 7.19 4.44 -3.98
CA LYS A 103 8.09 3.92 -4.99
C LYS A 103 7.35 2.93 -5.86
N ILE A 104 7.59 2.99 -7.16
CA ILE A 104 7.11 1.96 -8.08
C ILE A 104 8.26 0.98 -8.30
N LEU A 105 7.99 -0.28 -7.98
CA LEU A 105 8.96 -1.36 -8.07
C LEU A 105 8.58 -2.25 -9.25
N LEU A 106 9.56 -2.60 -10.07
CA LEU A 106 9.37 -3.58 -11.15
C LEU A 106 9.99 -4.89 -10.70
N PRO A 107 9.26 -6.02 -10.78
CA PRO A 107 9.82 -7.30 -10.39
C PRO A 107 11.03 -7.66 -11.24
N ALA A 108 12.01 -8.29 -10.60
CA ALA A 108 13.11 -8.90 -11.35
C ALA A 108 12.55 -9.97 -12.28
N PRO A 109 13.25 -10.30 -13.40
CA PRO A 109 12.73 -11.27 -14.37
C PRO A 109 12.40 -12.65 -13.79
N PHE A 110 13.05 -13.02 -12.69
CA PHE A 110 12.86 -14.34 -12.05
C PHE A 110 11.86 -14.29 -10.89
N PHE A 111 11.16 -13.17 -10.63
CA PHE A 111 10.30 -13.02 -9.48
C PHE A 111 8.90 -12.56 -9.89
N THR A 112 7.88 -13.21 -9.31
CA THR A 112 6.47 -12.84 -9.51
C THR A 112 5.90 -12.38 -8.17
N PRO A 113 5.31 -11.18 -8.11
CA PRO A 113 4.68 -10.73 -6.87
C PRO A 113 3.54 -11.65 -6.44
N ARG A 114 3.39 -11.81 -5.12
CA ARG A 114 2.30 -12.57 -4.54
C ARG A 114 1.56 -11.68 -3.54
N TRP A 115 0.29 -11.98 -3.33
CA TRP A 115 -0.57 -11.18 -2.46
C TRP A 115 -1.55 -12.07 -1.72
N GLN A 116 -2.13 -11.52 -0.66
CA GLN A 116 -3.19 -12.18 0.09
C GLN A 116 -4.55 -11.84 -0.53
N ASP A 117 -5.40 -12.83 -0.59
CA ASP A 117 -6.78 -12.65 -1.04
C ASP A 117 -7.69 -12.21 0.11
#